data_4cd245067ba248c9000a33c5f6b30a7a
#
_entry.id   4cd245067ba248c9000a33c5f6b30a7a
#
_cell.length_a   1.000
_cell.length_b   1.000
_cell.length_c   1.000
_cell.angle_alpha   90.00
_cell.angle_beta   90.00
_cell.angle_gamma   90.00
#
_symmetry.space_group_name_H-M   'P 1'
#
loop_
_entity.id
_entity.type
_entity.pdbx_description
1 polymer ?
#
loop_
_entity_poly.entity_id
_entity_poly.type
_entity_poly.pdbx_seq_one_letter_code
_entity_poly.pdbx_strand_id
1 'polypeptide(L)'
;MNRYRKIFSVVVIFIVTKGLLAAPAAPHLMTFEQPDGSIFQGFLKGDEYFSWIETENKEVIVKNIFSGFYEFGMLGKDSEGLTELRPSGVRVVERGIGLRRLPISLGPVYRSDLGKIWKRMKQKRIEERRLLLPKK
;
A
#
# COMPACT_ATOMS: atom_id res chain seq x y z
N MET A 1 45.14 -2.15 31.54
CA MET A 1 44.04 -1.25 31.26
C MET A 1 43.53 -1.24 29.78
N ASN A 2 44.26 -1.90 28.85
CA ASN A 2 43.86 -1.87 27.41
C ASN A 2 42.99 -3.05 26.91
N ARG A 3 42.83 -4.11 27.70
CA ARG A 3 42.02 -5.28 27.27
C ARG A 3 40.51 -5.03 27.33
N TYR A 4 40.04 -4.33 28.32
CA TYR A 4 38.60 -4.01 28.46
C TYR A 4 38.09 -2.97 27.45
N ARG A 5 38.92 -2.02 27.02
CA ARG A 5 38.57 -1.05 25.98
C ARG A 5 38.34 -1.71 24.61
N LYS A 6 39.09 -2.74 24.26
CA LYS A 6 38.93 -3.48 23.00
C LYS A 6 37.65 -4.34 23.00
N ILE A 7 37.32 -4.95 24.15
CA ILE A 7 36.08 -5.74 24.28
C ILE A 7 34.85 -4.84 24.22
N PHE A 8 34.91 -3.66 24.82
CA PHE A 8 33.80 -2.70 24.77
C PHE A 8 33.54 -2.18 23.35
N SER A 9 34.58 -1.92 22.57
CA SER A 9 34.46 -1.52 21.15
C SER A 9 33.83 -2.62 20.28
N VAL A 10 34.17 -3.88 20.50
CA VAL A 10 33.59 -5.00 19.72
C VAL A 10 32.11 -5.22 20.05
N VAL A 11 31.72 -5.07 21.32
CA VAL A 11 30.31 -5.21 21.75
C VAL A 11 29.45 -4.07 21.19
N VAL A 12 29.97 -2.84 21.16
CA VAL A 12 29.23 -1.70 20.57
C VAL A 12 29.02 -1.87 19.07
N ILE A 13 30.00 -2.40 18.33
CA ILE A 13 29.86 -2.68 16.89
C ILE A 13 28.81 -3.77 16.62
N PHE A 14 28.69 -4.76 17.50
CA PHE A 14 27.68 -5.83 17.35
C PHE A 14 26.25 -5.39 17.63
N ILE A 15 26.04 -4.31 18.39
CA ILE A 15 24.71 -3.77 18.70
C ILE A 15 24.17 -2.90 17.56
N VAL A 16 25.03 -2.29 16.75
CA VAL A 16 24.64 -1.39 15.65
C VAL A 16 24.22 -2.15 14.38
N THR A 17 24.54 -3.42 14.25
CA THR A 17 24.20 -4.25 13.09
C THR A 17 22.86 -4.98 13.19
N LYS A 18 22.03 -4.71 14.18
CA LYS A 18 20.62 -5.13 14.18
C LYS A 18 19.84 -4.20 13.24
N GLY A 19 20.14 -4.39 12.04
CA GLY A 19 19.73 -4.00 10.77
C GLY A 19 18.26 -3.64 10.69
N LEU A 20 17.98 -2.54 10.14
CA LEU A 20 16.82 -2.20 9.36
C LEU A 20 16.52 -3.31 8.32
N LEU A 21 16.02 -4.43 8.79
CA LEU A 21 15.23 -5.33 7.96
C LEU A 21 13.90 -4.62 7.78
N ALA A 22 13.77 -3.85 6.70
CA ALA A 22 12.48 -3.45 6.21
C ALA A 22 11.67 -4.74 6.05
N ALA A 23 10.74 -4.99 6.98
CA ALA A 23 9.87 -6.15 6.90
C ALA A 23 9.06 -6.01 5.61
N PRO A 24 9.08 -7.00 4.70
CA PRO A 24 8.16 -6.99 3.56
C PRO A 24 6.75 -6.88 4.13
N ALA A 25 5.89 -6.09 3.47
CA ALA A 25 4.48 -5.97 3.84
C ALA A 25 3.93 -7.39 4.07
N ALA A 26 3.51 -7.66 5.31
CA ALA A 26 3.20 -9.01 5.73
C ALA A 26 2.05 -9.56 4.88
N PRO A 27 2.19 -10.76 4.30
CA PRO A 27 1.15 -11.35 3.45
C PRO A 27 0.01 -11.95 4.28
N HIS A 28 -0.29 -11.36 5.45
CA HIS A 28 -1.38 -11.83 6.31
C HIS A 28 -2.64 -11.00 6.13
N LEU A 29 -3.76 -11.63 6.40
CA LEU A 29 -5.06 -11.00 6.40
C LEU A 29 -5.12 -9.96 7.52
N MET A 30 -5.50 -8.73 7.18
CA MET A 30 -5.61 -7.61 8.09
C MET A 30 -7.07 -7.18 8.20
N THR A 31 -7.45 -6.66 9.36
CA THR A 31 -8.76 -6.06 9.59
C THR A 31 -8.67 -4.55 9.36
N PHE A 32 -9.61 -4.03 8.58
CA PHE A 32 -9.75 -2.61 8.30
C PHE A 32 -11.09 -2.12 8.83
N GLU A 33 -11.12 -0.92 9.39
CA GLU A 33 -12.33 -0.29 9.93
C GLU A 33 -12.77 0.86 9.04
N GLN A 34 -14.06 0.91 8.75
CA GLN A 34 -14.74 1.99 8.04
C GLN A 34 -15.04 3.14 8.99
N PRO A 35 -15.24 4.37 8.50
CA PRO A 35 -15.64 5.51 9.33
C PRO A 35 -16.97 5.32 10.11
N ASP A 36 -17.83 4.42 9.68
CA ASP A 36 -19.08 4.07 10.35
C ASP A 36 -18.94 2.93 11.37
N GLY A 37 -17.70 2.48 11.64
CA GLY A 37 -17.39 1.40 12.58
C GLY A 37 -17.57 -0.01 11.99
N SER A 38 -18.03 -0.17 10.75
CA SER A 38 -18.05 -1.47 10.10
C SER A 38 -16.62 -1.91 9.75
N ILE A 39 -16.39 -3.22 9.78
CA ILE A 39 -15.05 -3.79 9.52
C ILE A 39 -15.08 -4.70 8.29
N PHE A 40 -13.93 -4.86 7.66
CA PHE A 40 -13.72 -5.87 6.63
C PHE A 40 -12.28 -6.38 6.68
N GLN A 41 -12.02 -7.50 6.02
CA GLN A 41 -10.69 -8.11 5.98
C GLN A 41 -10.11 -8.06 4.58
N GLY A 42 -8.79 -7.93 4.48
CA GLY A 42 -8.07 -7.91 3.22
C GLY A 42 -6.57 -7.98 3.40
N PHE A 43 -5.86 -8.10 2.32
CA PHE A 43 -4.41 -8.12 2.25
C PHE A 43 -3.91 -6.76 1.77
N LEU A 44 -3.10 -6.09 2.56
CA LEU A 44 -2.40 -4.90 2.10
C LEU A 44 -1.35 -5.30 1.06
N LYS A 45 -1.36 -4.63 -0.08
CA LYS A 45 -0.48 -4.86 -1.23
C LYS A 45 0.22 -3.57 -1.63
N GLY A 46 1.35 -3.71 -2.32
CA GLY A 46 2.14 -2.58 -2.79
C GLY A 46 3.24 -2.18 -1.82
N ASP A 47 3.69 -0.94 -1.93
CA ASP A 47 4.77 -0.34 -1.13
C ASP A 47 4.46 1.13 -0.78
N GLU A 48 5.46 1.87 -0.31
CA GLU A 48 5.34 3.29 0.04
C GLU A 48 5.02 4.22 -1.14
N TYR A 49 5.15 3.76 -2.37
CA TYR A 49 4.87 4.53 -3.59
C TYR A 49 3.43 4.37 -4.06
N PHE A 50 2.90 3.16 -3.91
CA PHE A 50 1.54 2.82 -4.32
C PHE A 50 1.07 1.57 -3.58
N SER A 51 -0.05 1.69 -2.86
CA SER A 51 -0.64 0.60 -2.11
C SER A 51 -2.14 0.48 -2.37
N TRP A 52 -2.65 -0.73 -2.22
CA TRP A 52 -4.08 -1.07 -2.27
C TRP A 52 -4.37 -2.23 -1.34
N ILE A 53 -5.64 -2.50 -1.10
CA ILE A 53 -6.08 -3.67 -0.36
C ILE A 53 -6.67 -4.66 -1.36
N GLU A 54 -6.40 -5.94 -1.19
CA GLU A 54 -6.91 -7.02 -2.01
C GLU A 54 -7.74 -7.96 -1.13
N THR A 55 -9.00 -8.24 -1.51
CA THR A 55 -9.82 -9.24 -0.82
C THR A 55 -9.33 -10.65 -1.13
N GLU A 56 -9.87 -11.66 -0.43
CA GLU A 56 -9.62 -13.08 -0.75
C GLU A 56 -10.04 -13.41 -2.19
N ASN A 57 -11.09 -12.75 -2.70
CA ASN A 57 -11.59 -12.90 -4.06
C ASN A 57 -10.80 -12.09 -5.11
N LYS A 58 -9.67 -11.49 -4.72
CA LYS A 58 -8.81 -10.66 -5.60
C LYS A 58 -9.47 -9.34 -6.05
N GLU A 59 -10.50 -8.91 -5.36
CA GLU A 59 -11.09 -7.61 -5.59
C GLU A 59 -10.20 -6.51 -4.99
N VAL A 60 -10.02 -5.43 -5.73
CA VAL A 60 -9.18 -4.31 -5.32
C VAL A 60 -10.00 -3.29 -4.54
N ILE A 61 -9.49 -2.87 -3.40
CA ILE A 61 -10.09 -1.88 -2.52
C ILE A 61 -9.12 -0.71 -2.34
N VAL A 62 -9.66 0.50 -2.37
CA VAL A 62 -8.92 1.74 -2.13
C VAL A 62 -9.66 2.62 -1.13
N LYS A 63 -8.93 3.46 -0.42
CA LYS A 63 -9.53 4.44 0.47
C LYS A 63 -9.89 5.70 -0.31
N ASN A 64 -11.14 6.11 -0.24
CA ASN A 64 -11.58 7.40 -0.76
C ASN A 64 -11.11 8.51 0.21
N ILE A 65 -10.21 9.37 -0.24
CA ILE A 65 -9.59 10.42 0.59
C ILE A 65 -10.58 11.52 1.01
N PHE A 66 -11.68 11.69 0.27
CA PHE A 66 -12.68 12.71 0.58
C PHE A 66 -13.70 12.24 1.61
N SER A 67 -14.18 10.99 1.47
CA SER A 67 -15.17 10.42 2.37
C SER A 67 -14.56 9.64 3.54
N GLY A 68 -13.30 9.24 3.42
CA GLY A 68 -12.61 8.37 4.36
C GLY A 68 -12.99 6.88 4.25
N PHE A 69 -14.04 6.55 3.48
CA PHE A 69 -14.50 5.17 3.31
C PHE A 69 -13.58 4.36 2.41
N TYR A 70 -13.50 3.07 2.69
CA TYR A 70 -12.93 2.09 1.78
C TYR A 70 -13.98 1.67 0.76
N GLU A 71 -13.61 1.76 -0.50
CA GLU A 71 -14.48 1.49 -1.64
C GLU A 71 -13.79 0.51 -2.58
N PHE A 72 -14.58 -0.22 -3.38
CA PHE A 72 -14.01 -0.99 -4.47
C PHE A 72 -13.26 -0.07 -5.42
N GLY A 73 -12.10 -0.51 -5.87
CA GLY A 73 -11.28 0.20 -6.84
C GLY A 73 -11.78 0.01 -8.26
N MET A 74 -11.69 1.05 -9.06
CA MET A 74 -11.93 1.01 -10.50
C MET A 74 -10.80 1.69 -11.25
N LEU A 75 -10.58 1.30 -12.50
CA LEU A 75 -9.64 2.00 -13.37
C LEU A 75 -10.32 3.22 -13.98
N GLY A 76 -9.66 4.35 -13.89
CA GLY A 76 -10.07 5.61 -14.52
C GLY A 76 -8.93 6.22 -15.32
N LYS A 77 -9.14 7.43 -15.80
CA LYS A 77 -8.12 8.27 -16.44
C LYS A 77 -7.90 9.52 -15.59
N ASP A 78 -6.64 9.89 -15.38
CA ASP A 78 -6.29 11.17 -14.78
C ASP A 78 -6.42 12.32 -15.80
N SER A 79 -6.09 13.54 -15.40
CA SER A 79 -6.13 14.74 -16.25
C SER A 79 -5.18 14.67 -17.45
N GLU A 80 -4.18 13.82 -17.40
CA GLU A 80 -3.22 13.58 -18.47
C GLU A 80 -3.62 12.39 -19.36
N GLY A 81 -4.79 11.78 -19.13
CA GLY A 81 -5.28 10.61 -19.85
C GLY A 81 -4.60 9.30 -19.46
N LEU A 82 -3.80 9.30 -18.41
CA LEU A 82 -3.10 8.10 -17.92
C LEU A 82 -4.02 7.27 -17.02
N THR A 83 -3.87 5.96 -17.11
CA THR A 83 -4.68 5.04 -16.29
C THR A 83 -4.32 5.20 -14.80
N GLU A 84 -5.32 5.38 -13.96
CA GLU A 84 -5.16 5.41 -12.50
C GLU A 84 -6.19 4.54 -11.80
N LEU A 85 -5.91 4.18 -10.55
CA LEU A 85 -6.84 3.47 -9.67
C LEU A 85 -7.61 4.50 -8.85
N ARG A 86 -8.94 4.43 -8.92
CA ARG A 86 -9.88 5.34 -8.24
C ARG A 86 -10.86 4.59 -7.37
N PRO A 87 -11.39 5.22 -6.31
CA PRO A 87 -12.58 4.74 -5.64
C PRO A 87 -13.79 4.77 -6.60
N SER A 88 -14.62 3.73 -6.53
CA SER A 88 -15.76 3.56 -7.43
C SER A 88 -17.08 4.18 -6.92
N GLY A 89 -17.10 4.70 -5.68
CA GLY A 89 -18.32 5.08 -4.97
C GLY A 89 -19.08 3.89 -4.34
N VAL A 90 -18.62 2.66 -4.54
CA VAL A 90 -19.22 1.47 -3.95
C VAL A 90 -18.44 1.05 -2.71
N ARG A 91 -19.04 1.24 -1.54
CA ARG A 91 -18.43 0.91 -0.25
C ARG A 91 -18.25 -0.59 -0.07
N VAL A 92 -17.15 -0.96 0.55
CA VAL A 92 -16.92 -2.32 1.04
C VAL A 92 -17.77 -2.49 2.30
N VAL A 93 -18.71 -3.43 2.27
CA VAL A 93 -19.56 -3.75 3.42
C VAL A 93 -19.47 -5.25 3.67
N GLU A 94 -18.99 -5.61 4.85
CA GLU A 94 -19.07 -7.00 5.32
C GLU A 94 -20.50 -7.25 5.82
N ARG A 95 -21.29 -7.94 5.02
CA ARG A 95 -22.55 -8.53 5.51
C ARG A 95 -22.29 -9.99 5.83
N GLY A 96 -22.35 -10.36 7.11
CA GLY A 96 -22.10 -11.67 7.69
C GLY A 96 -22.01 -12.83 6.69
N ILE A 97 -20.84 -13.47 6.59
CA ILE A 97 -20.48 -14.52 5.65
C ILE A 97 -20.35 -14.05 4.19
N GLY A 98 -19.33 -13.23 3.93
CA GLY A 98 -18.84 -12.88 2.61
C GLY A 98 -19.00 -11.40 2.26
N LEU A 99 -17.88 -10.83 1.80
CA LEU A 99 -17.87 -9.52 1.16
C LEU A 99 -18.92 -9.48 0.03
N ARG A 100 -19.70 -8.40 -0.03
CA ARG A 100 -20.56 -8.17 -1.18
C ARG A 100 -19.69 -8.14 -2.43
N ARG A 101 -19.91 -9.07 -3.36
CA ARG A 101 -19.19 -9.11 -4.63
C ARG A 101 -19.30 -7.77 -5.34
N LEU A 102 -18.21 -7.38 -6.02
CA LEU A 102 -18.21 -6.25 -6.95
C LEU A 102 -19.49 -6.25 -7.80
N PRO A 103 -20.19 -5.11 -7.91
CA PRO A 103 -21.21 -4.98 -8.93
C PRO A 103 -20.59 -5.31 -10.30
N ILE A 104 -21.27 -6.11 -11.10
CA ILE A 104 -20.83 -6.51 -12.46
C ILE A 104 -20.51 -5.29 -13.35
N SER A 105 -21.07 -4.13 -13.02
CA SER A 105 -20.81 -2.85 -13.69
C SER A 105 -19.40 -2.29 -13.47
N LEU A 106 -18.70 -2.71 -12.40
CA LEU A 106 -17.31 -2.35 -12.17
C LEU A 106 -16.45 -3.40 -12.87
N GLY A 107 -15.81 -3.02 -13.95
CA GLY A 107 -14.88 -3.88 -14.66
C GLY A 107 -13.75 -4.40 -13.73
N PRO A 108 -13.17 -5.56 -14.04
CA PRO A 108 -12.09 -6.13 -13.22
C PRO A 108 -10.84 -5.23 -13.28
N VAL A 109 -10.19 -5.06 -12.13
CA VAL A 109 -8.87 -4.42 -12.05
C VAL A 109 -7.81 -5.53 -12.11
N TYR A 110 -7.04 -5.57 -13.19
CA TYR A 110 -6.01 -6.59 -13.37
C TYR A 110 -4.69 -6.19 -12.71
N ARG A 111 -3.95 -7.17 -12.22
CA ARG A 111 -2.60 -6.97 -11.65
C ARG A 111 -1.62 -6.29 -12.61
N SER A 112 -1.77 -6.53 -13.92
CA SER A 112 -0.96 -5.87 -14.95
C SER A 112 -1.15 -4.36 -14.96
N ASP A 113 -2.38 -3.88 -14.72
CA ASP A 113 -2.68 -2.46 -14.69
C ASP A 113 -2.18 -1.81 -13.40
N LEU A 114 -2.36 -2.50 -12.26
CA LEU A 114 -1.77 -2.08 -10.98
C LEU A 114 -0.24 -1.99 -11.07
N GLY A 115 0.40 -2.95 -11.74
CA GLY A 115 1.85 -2.93 -11.97
C GLY A 115 2.33 -1.74 -12.81
N LYS A 116 1.57 -1.34 -13.83
CA LYS A 116 1.86 -0.14 -14.63
C LYS A 116 1.71 1.14 -13.81
N ILE A 117 0.62 1.26 -13.04
CA ILE A 117 0.36 2.38 -12.15
C ILE A 117 1.49 2.48 -11.10
N TRP A 118 1.83 1.38 -10.45
CA TRP A 118 2.90 1.32 -9.47
C TRP A 118 4.25 1.80 -10.01
N LYS A 119 4.67 1.30 -11.18
CA LYS A 119 5.93 1.72 -11.82
C LYS A 119 5.94 3.23 -12.08
N ARG A 120 4.84 3.78 -12.58
CA ARG A 120 4.70 5.22 -12.85
C ARG A 120 4.77 6.04 -11.56
N MET A 121 4.02 5.65 -10.52
CA MET A 121 4.01 6.36 -9.23
C MET A 121 5.39 6.36 -8.58
N LYS A 122 6.09 5.22 -8.60
CA LYS A 122 7.46 5.09 -8.12
C LYS A 122 8.41 6.03 -8.86
N GLN A 123 8.34 6.05 -10.19
CA GLN A 123 9.19 6.88 -11.03
C GLN A 123 8.96 8.37 -10.80
N LYS A 124 7.69 8.79 -10.71
CA LYS A 124 7.30 10.16 -10.38
C LYS A 124 7.87 10.60 -9.02
N ARG A 125 7.74 9.77 -8.00
CA ARG A 125 8.24 10.08 -6.66
C ARG A 125 9.77 10.16 -6.60
N ILE A 126 10.48 9.31 -7.34
CA ILE A 126 11.95 9.37 -7.46
C ILE A 126 12.37 10.67 -8.10
N GLU A 127 11.70 11.10 -9.17
CA GLU A 127 12.01 12.36 -9.86
C GLU A 127 11.72 13.59 -8.99
N GLU A 128 10.59 13.61 -8.29
CA GLU A 128 10.26 14.65 -7.31
C GLU A 128 11.36 14.78 -6.24
N ARG A 129 11.83 13.66 -5.67
CA ARG A 129 12.94 13.68 -4.71
C ARG A 129 14.23 14.22 -5.31
N ARG A 130 14.53 13.86 -6.57
CA ARG A 130 15.74 14.34 -7.27
C ARG A 130 15.72 15.85 -7.44
N LEU A 131 14.56 16.44 -7.74
CA LEU A 131 14.41 17.89 -7.89
C LEU A 131 14.55 18.66 -6.57
N LEU A 132 14.24 18.02 -5.44
CA LEU A 132 14.36 18.62 -4.11
C LEU A 132 15.78 18.56 -3.51
N LEU A 133 16.68 17.78 -4.11
CA LEU A 133 18.07 17.71 -3.64
C LEU A 133 18.85 18.90 -4.16
N PRO A 134 19.66 19.58 -3.32
CA PRO A 134 20.52 20.66 -3.77
C PRO A 134 21.50 20.15 -4.80
N LYS A 135 21.57 20.82 -5.96
CA LYS A 135 22.61 20.55 -6.95
C LYS A 135 23.95 20.92 -6.31
N LYS A 136 24.82 19.92 -6.13
CA LYS A 136 26.21 20.14 -5.72
C LYS A 136 26.98 20.81 -6.83
#